data_a0ae4e04740c363291372a86f696effc
#
_entry.id   a0ae4e04740c363291372a86f696effc
#
_cell.length_a   1.000
_cell.length_b   1.000
_cell.length_c   1.000
_cell.angle_alpha   90.00
_cell.angle_beta   90.00
_cell.angle_gamma   90.00
#
_symmetry.space_group_name_H-M   'P 1'
#
loop_
_entity.id
_entity.type
_entity.pdbx_description
1 polymer ?
#
loop_
_entity_poly.entity_id
_entity_poly.type
_entity_poly.pdbx_seq_one_letter_code
_entity_poly.pdbx_strand_id
1 'polypeptide(L)'
;DRIFALHAEQKRTIQDIYDVPKEKIQVIGMGYNSHIFKNESLRVNDGVTRIAFAGKISVKKGVESLIRSLDYLEYEKERIELLLAGGAGNEEEYEQIVELAKKCPYKVTFLGKLPQKELAKVYNSCDIFALLSFSEGLPLTVIEALACGDRVVMTDLPGVKEWIDTYAPGADIRYVTLPLMRNVDEAVPATLPDFERRIGQRIWESVEAGKTKEVDVSGLSWTKIAGEVLKVLSLAS
;
A
#
# COMPACT_ATOMS: atom_id res chain seq x y z
N ASP A 1 -6.25 -2.78 -32.87
CA ASP A 1 -6.45 -3.17 -31.46
C ASP A 1 -5.35 -2.59 -30.58
N ARG A 2 -5.67 -2.23 -29.34
CA ARG A 2 -4.73 -1.71 -28.34
C ARG A 2 -4.78 -2.58 -27.08
N ILE A 3 -3.63 -2.74 -26.43
CA ILE A 3 -3.51 -3.39 -25.12
C ILE A 3 -3.16 -2.30 -24.11
N PHE A 4 -3.84 -2.28 -22.99
CA PHE A 4 -3.56 -1.38 -21.89
C PHE A 4 -2.81 -2.15 -20.78
N ALA A 5 -1.63 -1.63 -20.41
CA ALA A 5 -0.82 -2.17 -19.34
C ALA A 5 -0.88 -1.25 -18.11
N LEU A 6 -0.75 -1.82 -16.94
CA LEU A 6 -0.78 -1.07 -15.68
C LEU A 6 0.49 -0.24 -15.47
N HIS A 7 1.66 -0.81 -15.77
CA HIS A 7 2.96 -0.15 -15.60
C HIS A 7 3.97 -0.62 -16.65
N ALA A 8 5.12 0.05 -16.71
CA ALA A 8 6.12 -0.19 -17.74
C ALA A 8 6.67 -1.62 -17.73
N GLU A 9 6.85 -2.25 -16.58
CA GLU A 9 7.33 -3.62 -16.48
C GLU A 9 6.29 -4.62 -17.05
N GLN A 10 5.00 -4.45 -16.72
CA GLN A 10 3.94 -5.27 -17.33
C GLN A 10 3.93 -5.13 -18.85
N LYS A 11 4.13 -3.91 -19.37
CA LYS A 11 4.29 -3.69 -20.81
C LYS A 11 5.45 -4.50 -21.37
N ARG A 12 6.64 -4.47 -20.72
CA ARG A 12 7.81 -5.27 -21.13
C ARG A 12 7.48 -6.77 -21.13
N THR A 13 6.88 -7.26 -20.05
CA THR A 13 6.47 -8.66 -19.92
C THR A 13 5.51 -9.11 -21.05
N ILE A 14 4.53 -8.27 -21.40
CA ILE A 14 3.58 -8.56 -22.51
C ILE A 14 4.35 -8.64 -23.85
N GLN A 15 5.29 -7.73 -24.08
CA GLN A 15 6.13 -7.76 -25.29
C GLN A 15 6.95 -9.05 -25.38
N ASP A 16 7.65 -9.40 -24.29
CA ASP A 16 8.61 -10.49 -24.27
C ASP A 16 7.93 -11.88 -24.35
N ILE A 17 6.77 -12.04 -23.69
CA ILE A 17 6.07 -13.33 -23.63
C ILE A 17 5.17 -13.55 -24.84
N TYR A 18 4.50 -12.49 -25.33
CA TYR A 18 3.46 -12.62 -26.36
C TYR A 18 3.86 -12.01 -27.71
N ASP A 19 5.10 -11.55 -27.85
CA ASP A 19 5.62 -10.91 -29.08
C ASP A 19 4.70 -9.81 -29.63
N VAL A 20 4.11 -9.01 -28.73
CA VAL A 20 3.23 -7.91 -29.10
C VAL A 20 4.06 -6.66 -29.42
N PRO A 21 3.88 -6.01 -30.58
CA PRO A 21 4.57 -4.77 -30.93
C PRO A 21 4.35 -3.69 -29.88
N LYS A 22 5.43 -3.01 -29.46
CA LYS A 22 5.41 -2.02 -28.35
C LYS A 22 4.42 -0.87 -28.57
N GLU A 23 4.18 -0.49 -29.82
CA GLU A 23 3.25 0.57 -30.22
C GLU A 23 1.79 0.19 -30.02
N LYS A 24 1.48 -1.11 -29.90
CA LYS A 24 0.14 -1.61 -29.56
C LYS A 24 -0.13 -1.62 -28.06
N ILE A 25 0.91 -1.45 -27.22
CA ILE A 25 0.77 -1.52 -25.77
C ILE A 25 0.94 -0.11 -25.19
N GLN A 26 -0.12 0.40 -24.57
CA GLN A 26 -0.14 1.69 -23.89
C GLN A 26 -0.17 1.46 -22.37
N VAL A 27 0.75 2.10 -21.64
CA VAL A 27 0.70 2.17 -20.18
C VAL A 27 -0.31 3.25 -19.80
N ILE A 28 -1.32 2.89 -19.01
CA ILE A 28 -2.37 3.81 -18.55
C ILE A 28 -2.46 3.89 -17.03
N GLY A 29 -1.81 2.96 -16.30
CA GLY A 29 -1.93 2.88 -14.85
C GLY A 29 -3.30 2.39 -14.39
N MET A 30 -3.66 2.81 -13.20
CA MET A 30 -4.94 2.50 -12.56
C MET A 30 -5.40 3.71 -11.76
N GLY A 31 -6.71 3.96 -11.72
CA GLY A 31 -7.28 5.14 -11.08
C GLY A 31 -7.84 4.86 -9.69
N TYR A 32 -7.92 5.90 -8.86
CA TYR A 32 -8.62 5.89 -7.58
C TYR A 32 -9.85 6.83 -7.62
N ASN A 33 -10.75 6.69 -6.64
CA ASN A 33 -11.94 7.53 -6.52
C ASN A 33 -11.61 8.84 -5.76
N SER A 34 -11.20 9.87 -6.49
CA SER A 34 -10.83 11.17 -5.93
C SER A 34 -11.98 11.96 -5.29
N HIS A 35 -13.25 11.56 -5.49
CA HIS A 35 -14.39 12.16 -4.78
C HIS A 35 -14.51 11.64 -3.35
N ILE A 36 -14.01 10.42 -3.09
CA ILE A 36 -14.07 9.78 -1.79
C ILE A 36 -12.74 9.95 -1.04
N PHE A 37 -11.62 9.61 -1.68
CA PHE A 37 -10.30 9.67 -1.07
C PHE A 37 -9.66 11.03 -1.33
N LYS A 38 -9.64 11.86 -0.32
CA LYS A 38 -9.06 13.21 -0.29
C LYS A 38 -8.70 13.55 1.15
N ASN A 39 -7.74 14.43 1.35
CA ASN A 39 -7.37 14.90 2.68
C ASN A 39 -8.46 15.79 3.28
N GLU A 40 -9.11 15.31 4.33
CA GLU A 40 -10.15 16.02 5.09
C GLU A 40 -9.62 16.56 6.44
N SER A 41 -8.30 16.37 6.70
CA SER A 41 -7.63 16.85 7.92
C SER A 41 -8.28 16.38 9.23
N LEU A 42 -8.72 15.13 9.27
CA LEU A 42 -9.41 14.55 10.44
C LEU A 42 -8.45 14.00 11.51
N ARG A 43 -7.13 14.13 11.33
CA ARG A 43 -6.13 13.65 12.32
C ARG A 43 -6.25 14.41 13.62
N VAL A 44 -6.25 13.66 14.73
CA VAL A 44 -6.27 14.20 16.08
C VAL A 44 -4.86 14.21 16.62
N ASN A 45 -4.42 15.34 17.14
CA ASN A 45 -3.13 15.45 17.82
C ASN A 45 -3.28 15.07 19.32
N ASP A 46 -3.45 13.77 19.56
CA ASP A 46 -3.60 13.18 20.91
C ASP A 46 -2.34 12.44 21.39
N GLY A 47 -1.24 12.56 20.63
CA GLY A 47 0.01 11.88 20.91
C GLY A 47 0.06 10.41 20.47
N VAL A 48 -1.00 9.90 19.85
CA VAL A 48 -1.07 8.54 19.29
C VAL A 48 -0.77 8.55 17.80
N THR A 49 0.22 7.78 17.38
CA THR A 49 0.45 7.52 15.95
C THR A 49 -0.39 6.33 15.50
N ARG A 50 -1.27 6.56 14.57
CA ARG A 50 -2.13 5.53 13.99
C ARG A 50 -1.58 5.03 12.68
N ILE A 51 -1.42 3.71 12.61
CA ILE A 51 -0.94 3.01 11.42
C ILE A 51 -2.13 2.27 10.83
N ALA A 52 -2.46 2.51 9.56
CA ALA A 52 -3.51 1.80 8.84
C ALA A 52 -2.93 0.75 7.90
N PHE A 53 -3.63 -0.35 7.78
CA PHE A 53 -3.52 -1.33 6.69
C PHE A 53 -4.90 -1.51 6.07
N ALA A 54 -4.97 -1.68 4.75
CA ALA A 54 -6.21 -2.04 4.06
C ALA A 54 -5.97 -3.11 2.99
N GLY A 55 -6.70 -4.23 3.10
CA GLY A 55 -6.57 -5.36 2.17
C GLY A 55 -7.06 -6.66 2.78
N LYS A 56 -6.77 -7.77 2.12
CA LYS A 56 -7.00 -9.10 2.72
C LYS A 56 -6.04 -9.28 3.91
N ILE A 57 -6.58 -9.72 5.03
CA ILE A 57 -5.77 -10.10 6.19
C ILE A 57 -5.13 -11.45 5.87
N SER A 58 -3.86 -11.43 5.50
CA SER A 58 -3.12 -12.62 5.06
C SER A 58 -1.60 -12.43 5.15
N VAL A 59 -0.87 -13.53 5.23
CA VAL A 59 0.62 -13.55 5.28
C VAL A 59 1.20 -12.92 4.02
N LYS A 60 0.69 -13.26 2.84
CA LYS A 60 1.19 -12.69 1.58
C LYS A 60 0.95 -11.20 1.41
N LYS A 61 0.01 -10.62 2.15
CA LYS A 61 -0.20 -9.17 2.26
C LYS A 61 0.67 -8.53 3.36
N GLY A 62 1.56 -9.32 3.97
CA GLY A 62 2.53 -8.88 4.96
C GLY A 62 1.93 -8.49 6.31
N VAL A 63 0.67 -8.87 6.61
CA VAL A 63 0.00 -8.46 7.85
C VAL A 63 0.67 -9.08 9.06
N GLU A 64 1.09 -10.34 8.99
CA GLU A 64 1.83 -10.99 10.07
C GLU A 64 3.15 -10.26 10.34
N SER A 65 3.94 -10.01 9.28
CA SER A 65 5.21 -9.28 9.41
C SER A 65 5.02 -7.84 9.89
N LEU A 66 3.92 -7.18 9.52
CA LEU A 66 3.57 -5.86 10.02
C LEU A 66 3.33 -5.89 11.55
N ILE A 67 2.55 -6.85 12.06
CA ILE A 67 2.29 -6.99 13.49
C ILE A 67 3.60 -7.30 14.24
N ARG A 68 4.40 -8.26 13.76
CA ARG A 68 5.70 -8.61 14.37
C ARG A 68 6.71 -7.47 14.33
N SER A 69 6.65 -6.63 13.30
CA SER A 69 7.56 -5.48 13.19
C SER A 69 7.36 -4.45 14.30
N LEU A 70 6.19 -4.40 14.92
CA LEU A 70 5.92 -3.50 16.03
C LEU A 70 6.71 -3.87 17.30
N ASP A 71 7.15 -5.13 17.44
CA ASP A 71 8.01 -5.56 18.55
C ASP A 71 9.40 -4.87 18.54
N TYR A 72 9.78 -4.27 17.40
CA TYR A 72 11.04 -3.51 17.26
C TYR A 72 10.90 -2.02 17.56
N LEU A 73 9.70 -1.56 17.97
CA LEU A 73 9.46 -0.17 18.35
C LEU A 73 9.61 0.00 19.86
N GLU A 74 10.25 1.10 20.29
CA GLU A 74 10.50 1.41 21.68
C GLU A 74 9.68 2.65 22.12
N TYR A 75 8.34 2.56 21.99
CA TYR A 75 7.41 3.60 22.44
C TYR A 75 6.54 3.11 23.59
N GLU A 76 5.97 4.06 24.34
CA GLU A 76 4.89 3.76 25.28
C GLU A 76 3.73 3.07 24.55
N LYS A 77 3.07 2.10 25.20
CA LYS A 77 2.03 1.24 24.60
C LYS A 77 0.89 2.05 23.97
N GLU A 78 0.57 3.18 24.58
CA GLU A 78 -0.50 4.07 24.16
C GLU A 78 -0.13 4.95 22.95
N ARG A 79 1.16 5.00 22.58
CA ARG A 79 1.68 5.85 21.49
C ARG A 79 1.43 5.30 20.11
N ILE A 80 1.19 4.01 19.95
CA ILE A 80 1.02 3.36 18.67
C ILE A 80 -0.31 2.59 18.64
N GLU A 81 -1.08 2.74 17.58
CA GLU A 81 -2.26 1.94 17.30
C GLU A 81 -2.22 1.45 15.84
N LEU A 82 -2.41 0.14 15.64
CA LEU A 82 -2.52 -0.48 14.31
C LEU A 82 -3.99 -0.78 13.98
N LEU A 83 -4.49 -0.24 12.88
CA LEU A 83 -5.85 -0.41 12.37
C LEU A 83 -5.82 -1.29 11.13
N LEU A 84 -6.44 -2.47 11.19
CA LEU A 84 -6.48 -3.45 10.10
C LEU A 84 -7.87 -3.48 9.46
N ALA A 85 -8.01 -2.83 8.29
CA ALA A 85 -9.23 -2.82 7.50
C ALA A 85 -9.18 -3.94 6.44
N GLY A 86 -10.10 -4.90 6.54
CA GLY A 86 -10.19 -6.02 5.61
C GLY A 86 -10.81 -7.25 6.20
N GLY A 87 -10.95 -8.28 5.39
CA GLY A 87 -11.47 -9.57 5.84
C GLY A 87 -10.47 -10.69 5.61
N ALA A 88 -10.79 -11.87 6.12
CA ALA A 88 -10.01 -13.08 5.93
C ALA A 88 -9.76 -13.37 4.44
N GLY A 89 -8.54 -13.77 4.11
CA GLY A 89 -8.21 -14.43 2.86
C GLY A 89 -8.43 -15.94 2.97
N ASN A 90 -8.05 -16.48 4.12
CA ASN A 90 -8.23 -17.85 4.61
C ASN A 90 -8.56 -17.74 6.09
N GLU A 91 -9.55 -18.48 6.59
CA GLU A 91 -10.01 -18.36 7.98
C GLU A 91 -8.97 -18.85 8.99
N GLU A 92 -8.28 -19.96 8.73
CA GLU A 92 -7.25 -20.47 9.62
C GLU A 92 -6.07 -19.49 9.75
N GLU A 93 -5.61 -18.94 8.64
CA GLU A 93 -4.56 -17.92 8.61
C GLU A 93 -5.01 -16.65 9.35
N TYR A 94 -6.25 -16.25 9.16
CA TYR A 94 -6.84 -15.10 9.85
C TYR A 94 -6.86 -15.27 11.36
N GLU A 95 -7.29 -16.46 11.84
CA GLU A 95 -7.28 -16.79 13.27
C GLU A 95 -5.87 -16.74 13.86
N GLN A 96 -4.87 -17.27 13.14
CA GLN A 96 -3.46 -17.20 13.56
C GLN A 96 -2.98 -15.74 13.68
N ILE A 97 -3.36 -14.88 12.74
CA ILE A 97 -3.03 -13.45 12.76
C ILE A 97 -3.73 -12.75 13.94
N VAL A 98 -4.98 -13.10 14.24
CA VAL A 98 -5.70 -12.56 15.41
C VAL A 98 -5.01 -12.97 16.71
N GLU A 99 -4.58 -14.23 16.84
CA GLU A 99 -3.85 -14.69 18.03
C GLU A 99 -2.47 -14.02 18.16
N LEU A 100 -1.80 -13.75 17.04
CA LEU A 100 -0.56 -12.97 17.04
C LEU A 100 -0.81 -11.54 17.53
N ALA A 101 -1.86 -10.90 17.03
CA ALA A 101 -2.20 -9.52 17.39
C ALA A 101 -2.48 -9.34 18.89
N LYS A 102 -3.04 -10.37 19.58
CA LYS A 102 -3.24 -10.36 21.04
C LYS A 102 -1.92 -10.31 21.85
N LYS A 103 -0.81 -10.72 21.22
CA LYS A 103 0.52 -10.74 21.86
C LYS A 103 1.33 -9.48 21.54
N CYS A 104 0.85 -8.66 20.58
CA CYS A 104 1.50 -7.41 20.23
C CYS A 104 1.55 -6.45 21.41
N PRO A 105 2.69 -5.76 21.66
CA PRO A 105 2.80 -4.79 22.75
C PRO A 105 1.89 -3.56 22.56
N TYR A 106 1.49 -3.29 21.33
CA TYR A 106 0.64 -2.16 20.96
C TYR A 106 -0.78 -2.59 20.63
N LYS A 107 -1.71 -1.63 20.64
CA LYS A 107 -3.10 -1.88 20.31
C LYS A 107 -3.26 -2.22 18.83
N VAL A 108 -3.86 -3.38 18.53
CA VAL A 108 -4.23 -3.80 17.18
C VAL A 108 -5.75 -3.93 17.11
N THR A 109 -6.37 -3.19 16.18
CA THR A 109 -7.83 -3.16 16.00
C THR A 109 -8.19 -3.69 14.62
N PHE A 110 -8.99 -4.75 14.58
CA PHE A 110 -9.57 -5.31 13.35
C PHE A 110 -10.89 -4.60 13.05
N LEU A 111 -10.94 -3.89 11.92
CA LEU A 111 -12.11 -3.09 11.51
C LEU A 111 -13.08 -3.87 10.60
N GLY A 112 -12.70 -5.07 10.15
CA GLY A 112 -13.45 -5.82 9.15
C GLY A 112 -13.43 -5.15 7.77
N LYS A 113 -14.28 -5.63 6.86
CA LYS A 113 -14.43 -5.05 5.52
C LYS A 113 -15.21 -3.75 5.62
N LEU A 114 -14.62 -2.66 5.11
CA LEU A 114 -15.22 -1.33 5.12
C LEU A 114 -15.63 -0.89 3.71
N PRO A 115 -16.76 -0.18 3.56
CA PRO A 115 -17.06 0.58 2.35
C PRO A 115 -16.02 1.68 2.13
N GLN A 116 -15.80 2.09 0.87
CA GLN A 116 -14.78 3.10 0.53
C GLN A 116 -14.89 4.40 1.36
N LYS A 117 -16.12 4.89 1.62
CA LYS A 117 -16.32 6.10 2.42
C LYS A 117 -15.83 5.95 3.87
N GLU A 118 -16.05 4.78 4.48
CA GLU A 118 -15.57 4.52 5.84
C GLU A 118 -14.05 4.28 5.85
N LEU A 119 -13.53 3.60 4.81
CA LEU A 119 -12.08 3.44 4.65
C LEU A 119 -11.37 4.80 4.49
N ALA A 120 -11.95 5.73 3.74
CA ALA A 120 -11.41 7.08 3.61
C ALA A 120 -11.35 7.82 4.97
N LYS A 121 -12.32 7.62 5.86
CA LYS A 121 -12.26 8.16 7.23
C LYS A 121 -11.12 7.55 8.04
N VAL A 122 -10.87 6.23 7.89
CA VAL A 122 -9.74 5.56 8.54
C VAL A 122 -8.44 6.19 8.07
N TYR A 123 -8.19 6.31 6.76
CA TYR A 123 -6.99 6.95 6.24
C TYR A 123 -6.86 8.40 6.74
N ASN A 124 -7.92 9.19 6.69
CA ASN A 124 -7.90 10.58 7.18
C ASN A 124 -7.64 10.72 8.69
N SER A 125 -7.82 9.66 9.48
CA SER A 125 -7.53 9.63 10.92
C SER A 125 -6.17 9.04 11.25
N CYS A 126 -5.47 8.47 10.28
CA CYS A 126 -4.18 7.81 10.46
C CYS A 126 -3.02 8.72 10.04
N ASP A 127 -1.82 8.38 10.46
CA ASP A 127 -0.57 9.07 10.16
C ASP A 127 0.25 8.31 9.13
N ILE A 128 0.18 6.98 9.18
CA ILE A 128 0.96 6.06 8.37
C ILE A 128 0.03 5.02 7.77
N PHE A 129 0.17 4.79 6.48
CA PHE A 129 -0.39 3.62 5.81
C PHE A 129 0.72 2.59 5.56
N ALA A 130 0.50 1.34 5.94
CA ALA A 130 1.49 0.28 5.78
C ALA A 130 0.98 -0.83 4.85
N LEU A 131 1.73 -1.13 3.77
CA LEU A 131 1.43 -2.22 2.83
C LEU A 131 2.68 -3.06 2.57
N LEU A 132 2.86 -4.13 3.32
CA LEU A 132 4.05 -4.99 3.28
C LEU A 132 3.86 -6.23 2.41
N SER A 133 3.03 -6.14 1.39
CA SER A 133 2.72 -7.24 0.47
C SER A 133 3.97 -7.79 -0.20
N PHE A 134 4.00 -9.09 -0.43
CA PHE A 134 5.09 -9.74 -1.19
C PHE A 134 4.91 -9.59 -2.70
N SER A 135 3.68 -9.35 -3.16
CA SER A 135 3.36 -9.11 -4.57
C SER A 135 2.11 -8.23 -4.71
N GLU A 136 2.16 -7.31 -5.65
CA GLU A 136 1.03 -6.46 -6.07
C GLU A 136 1.09 -6.22 -7.58
N GLY A 137 -0.07 -5.95 -8.18
CA GLY A 137 -0.12 -5.31 -9.50
C GLY A 137 0.15 -3.81 -9.36
N LEU A 138 -0.91 -3.03 -9.14
CA LEU A 138 -0.79 -1.63 -8.67
C LEU A 138 -1.60 -1.49 -7.37
N PRO A 139 -0.96 -1.12 -6.26
CA PRO A 139 -1.64 -1.03 -4.96
C PRO A 139 -2.45 0.27 -4.87
N LEU A 140 -3.72 0.25 -5.28
CA LEU A 140 -4.60 1.43 -5.22
C LEU A 140 -4.75 1.98 -3.79
N THR A 141 -4.73 1.10 -2.79
CA THR A 141 -4.80 1.50 -1.39
C THR A 141 -3.67 2.44 -0.97
N VAL A 142 -2.48 2.32 -1.61
CA VAL A 142 -1.37 3.27 -1.42
C VAL A 142 -1.74 4.66 -1.95
N ILE A 143 -2.31 4.73 -3.15
CA ILE A 143 -2.71 6.01 -3.76
C ILE A 143 -3.87 6.63 -2.99
N GLU A 144 -4.83 5.82 -2.54
CA GLU A 144 -5.96 6.25 -1.71
C GLU A 144 -5.47 6.85 -0.38
N ALA A 145 -4.51 6.20 0.28
CA ALA A 145 -3.90 6.68 1.52
C ALA A 145 -3.10 7.97 1.30
N LEU A 146 -2.28 8.05 0.26
CA LEU A 146 -1.56 9.29 -0.13
C LEU A 146 -2.54 10.44 -0.41
N ALA A 147 -3.66 10.17 -1.11
CA ALA A 147 -4.70 11.17 -1.36
C ALA A 147 -5.36 11.69 -0.07
N CYS A 148 -5.41 10.87 0.98
CA CYS A 148 -5.88 11.24 2.31
C CYS A 148 -4.78 11.89 3.17
N GLY A 149 -3.55 11.99 2.66
CA GLY A 149 -2.42 12.65 3.32
C GLY A 149 -1.62 11.74 4.24
N ASP A 150 -1.71 10.42 4.11
CA ASP A 150 -0.89 9.48 4.88
C ASP A 150 0.54 9.43 4.35
N ARG A 151 1.48 9.20 5.25
CA ARG A 151 2.80 8.67 4.90
C ARG A 151 2.69 7.18 4.65
N VAL A 152 3.49 6.67 3.74
CA VAL A 152 3.42 5.26 3.37
C VAL A 152 4.69 4.50 3.77
N VAL A 153 4.52 3.31 4.33
CA VAL A 153 5.58 2.30 4.48
C VAL A 153 5.18 1.09 3.65
N MET A 154 5.95 0.73 2.65
CA MET A 154 5.60 -0.37 1.77
C MET A 154 6.81 -1.15 1.28
N THR A 155 6.58 -2.38 0.83
CA THR A 155 7.62 -3.16 0.15
C THR A 155 8.02 -2.54 -1.19
N ASP A 156 9.33 -2.60 -1.49
CA ASP A 156 9.87 -2.22 -2.80
C ASP A 156 9.56 -3.33 -3.81
N LEU A 157 8.45 -3.15 -4.52
CA LEU A 157 7.94 -4.14 -5.48
C LEU A 157 8.30 -3.74 -6.90
N PRO A 158 8.69 -4.70 -7.76
CA PRO A 158 9.03 -4.46 -9.16
C PRO A 158 7.96 -3.67 -9.91
N GLY A 159 8.35 -2.59 -10.59
CA GLY A 159 7.46 -1.73 -11.38
C GLY A 159 6.58 -0.77 -10.57
N VAL A 160 6.31 -1.05 -9.29
CA VAL A 160 5.43 -0.20 -8.44
C VAL A 160 6.13 1.09 -8.06
N LYS A 161 7.38 1.00 -7.60
CA LYS A 161 8.18 2.18 -7.23
C LYS A 161 8.34 3.14 -8.43
N GLU A 162 8.75 2.64 -9.59
CA GLU A 162 8.90 3.43 -10.81
C GLU A 162 7.59 4.13 -11.20
N TRP A 163 6.46 3.41 -11.07
CA TRP A 163 5.14 3.96 -11.35
C TRP A 163 4.75 5.08 -10.36
N ILE A 164 4.96 4.87 -9.06
CA ILE A 164 4.66 5.90 -8.05
C ILE A 164 5.56 7.13 -8.27
N ASP A 165 6.87 6.96 -8.46
CA ASP A 165 7.81 8.06 -8.70
C ASP A 165 7.42 8.89 -9.94
N THR A 166 6.80 8.25 -10.95
CA THR A 166 6.32 8.91 -12.17
C THR A 166 5.04 9.72 -11.95
N TYR A 167 4.07 9.16 -11.22
CA TYR A 167 2.71 9.72 -11.14
C TYR A 167 2.41 10.44 -9.81
N ALA A 168 3.22 10.23 -8.80
CA ALA A 168 3.15 10.88 -7.50
C ALA A 168 4.54 11.31 -7.02
N PRO A 169 5.27 12.16 -7.80
CA PRO A 169 6.63 12.55 -7.47
C PRO A 169 6.68 13.28 -6.13
N GLY A 170 7.61 12.87 -5.28
CA GLY A 170 7.77 13.45 -3.94
C GLY A 170 6.83 12.91 -2.88
N ALA A 171 6.09 11.83 -3.18
CA ALA A 171 5.31 11.11 -2.17
C ALA A 171 6.18 10.66 -1.00
N ASP A 172 5.68 10.83 0.23
CA ASP A 172 6.40 10.43 1.46
C ASP A 172 6.26 8.92 1.66
N ILE A 173 7.08 8.15 0.93
CA ILE A 173 7.07 6.69 0.98
C ILE A 173 8.42 6.17 1.47
N ARG A 174 8.36 5.28 2.45
CA ARG A 174 9.50 4.52 2.93
C ARG A 174 9.43 3.10 2.43
N TYR A 175 10.34 2.77 1.53
CA TYR A 175 10.41 1.45 0.94
C TYR A 175 11.17 0.47 1.83
N VAL A 176 10.68 -0.77 1.90
CA VAL A 176 11.27 -1.90 2.59
C VAL A 176 11.64 -2.96 1.56
N THR A 177 12.89 -3.35 1.48
CA THR A 177 13.34 -4.45 0.62
C THR A 177 12.65 -5.74 1.03
N LEU A 178 12.15 -6.52 0.07
CA LEU A 178 11.54 -7.84 0.29
C LEU A 178 12.47 -8.78 1.07
N PRO A 179 11.93 -9.75 1.81
CA PRO A 179 12.69 -10.89 2.29
C PRO A 179 13.15 -11.75 1.10
N LEU A 180 13.98 -12.76 1.32
CA LEU A 180 14.27 -13.72 0.26
C LEU A 180 12.99 -14.49 -0.08
N MET A 181 12.63 -14.50 -1.35
CA MET A 181 11.40 -15.13 -1.83
C MET A 181 11.70 -16.52 -2.41
N ARG A 182 10.85 -17.51 -2.11
CA ARG A 182 10.84 -18.83 -2.76
C ARG A 182 10.13 -18.77 -4.11
N ASN A 183 9.05 -17.99 -4.16
CA ASN A 183 8.24 -17.72 -5.34
C ASN A 183 7.61 -16.32 -5.19
N VAL A 184 6.63 -15.99 -6.02
CA VAL A 184 6.04 -14.63 -6.12
C VAL A 184 5.42 -14.16 -4.80
N ASP A 185 4.86 -15.04 -3.99
CA ASP A 185 4.08 -14.70 -2.78
C ASP A 185 4.45 -15.50 -1.52
N GLU A 186 5.55 -16.24 -1.57
CA GLU A 186 6.05 -17.04 -0.44
C GLU A 186 7.49 -16.65 -0.08
N ALA A 187 7.68 -16.11 1.10
CA ALA A 187 8.99 -15.77 1.63
C ALA A 187 9.71 -16.97 2.23
N VAL A 188 11.05 -16.94 2.22
CA VAL A 188 11.88 -17.88 2.98
C VAL A 188 11.77 -17.53 4.47
N PRO A 189 11.22 -18.42 5.34
CA PRO A 189 10.93 -18.08 6.74
C PRO A 189 12.12 -17.55 7.53
N ALA A 190 13.32 -18.09 7.30
CA ALA A 190 14.53 -17.67 7.99
C ALA A 190 14.92 -16.20 7.75
N THR A 191 14.36 -15.54 6.73
CA THR A 191 14.64 -14.13 6.38
C THR A 191 13.58 -13.16 6.86
N LEU A 192 12.45 -13.65 7.38
CA LEU A 192 11.36 -12.84 7.90
C LEU A 192 11.76 -11.97 9.10
N PRO A 193 12.51 -12.46 10.11
CA PRO A 193 12.88 -11.61 11.25
C PRO A 193 13.68 -10.37 10.85
N ASP A 194 14.58 -10.47 9.85
CA ASP A 194 15.32 -9.32 9.35
C ASP A 194 14.41 -8.36 8.54
N PHE A 195 13.47 -8.90 7.78
CA PHE A 195 12.45 -8.11 7.09
C PHE A 195 11.57 -7.34 8.08
N GLU A 196 11.07 -8.00 9.12
CA GLU A 196 10.26 -7.41 10.19
C GLU A 196 11.01 -6.29 10.93
N ARG A 197 12.30 -6.49 11.23
CA ARG A 197 13.16 -5.45 11.80
C ARG A 197 13.27 -4.23 10.88
N ARG A 198 13.45 -4.44 9.57
CA ARG A 198 13.49 -3.33 8.58
C ARG A 198 12.16 -2.59 8.51
N ILE A 199 11.03 -3.30 8.59
CA ILE A 199 9.71 -2.66 8.66
C ILE A 199 9.63 -1.78 9.91
N GLY A 200 9.97 -2.31 11.09
CA GLY A 200 9.98 -1.56 12.35
C GLY A 200 10.83 -0.28 12.24
N GLN A 201 12.01 -0.37 11.65
CA GLN A 201 12.86 0.80 11.41
C GLN A 201 12.16 1.85 10.52
N ARG A 202 11.50 1.45 9.43
CA ARG A 202 10.78 2.40 8.54
C ARG A 202 9.56 3.01 9.21
N ILE A 203 8.86 2.26 10.05
CA ILE A 203 7.77 2.79 10.87
C ILE A 203 8.34 3.82 11.87
N TRP A 204 9.40 3.48 12.59
CA TRP A 204 10.07 4.40 13.51
C TRP A 204 10.47 5.71 12.81
N GLU A 205 11.17 5.64 11.69
CA GLU A 205 11.54 6.80 10.87
C GLU A 205 10.31 7.62 10.45
N SER A 206 9.17 6.96 10.24
CA SER A 206 7.91 7.60 9.87
C SER A 206 7.27 8.34 11.04
N VAL A 207 7.34 7.78 12.24
CA VAL A 207 6.86 8.41 13.48
C VAL A 207 7.69 9.67 13.78
N GLU A 208 9.03 9.57 13.68
CA GLU A 208 9.94 10.67 14.02
C GLU A 208 9.98 11.80 12.97
N ALA A 209 9.51 11.56 11.76
CA ALA A 209 9.62 12.55 10.68
C ALA A 209 8.62 13.72 10.77
N GLY A 210 7.74 13.74 11.79
CA GLY A 210 6.76 14.82 12.00
C GLY A 210 5.68 14.87 10.93
N LYS A 211 5.22 16.07 10.55
CA LYS A 211 4.10 16.23 9.60
C LYS A 211 4.43 15.70 8.21
N THR A 212 3.49 14.96 7.62
CA THR A 212 3.57 14.47 6.23
C THR A 212 3.45 15.65 5.25
N LYS A 213 4.20 15.59 4.17
CA LYS A 213 4.00 16.51 3.04
C LYS A 213 2.84 16.00 2.19
N GLU A 214 1.91 16.88 1.87
CA GLU A 214 0.88 16.56 0.88
C GLU A 214 1.51 16.33 -0.48
N VAL A 215 1.02 15.32 -1.20
CA VAL A 215 1.41 15.01 -2.57
C VAL A 215 0.18 15.08 -3.47
N ASP A 216 0.35 15.65 -4.66
CA ASP A 216 -0.71 15.67 -5.66
C ASP A 216 -0.76 14.34 -6.41
N VAL A 217 -1.76 13.55 -6.13
CA VAL A 217 -2.08 12.30 -6.83
C VAL A 217 -3.29 12.42 -7.76
N SER A 218 -3.79 13.63 -8.01
CA SER A 218 -5.00 13.88 -8.81
C SER A 218 -4.90 13.36 -10.24
N GLY A 219 -3.67 13.28 -10.78
CA GLY A 219 -3.37 12.68 -12.08
C GLY A 219 -3.76 11.19 -12.18
N LEU A 220 -3.86 10.50 -11.04
CA LEU A 220 -4.27 9.10 -10.93
C LEU A 220 -5.78 8.94 -10.61
N SER A 221 -6.59 9.99 -10.72
CA SER A 221 -8.05 9.84 -10.58
C SER A 221 -8.65 9.06 -11.72
N TRP A 222 -9.74 8.30 -11.47
CA TRP A 222 -10.47 7.59 -12.54
C TRP A 222 -10.87 8.50 -13.70
N THR A 223 -11.23 9.76 -13.43
CA THR A 223 -11.56 10.74 -14.47
C THR A 223 -10.38 11.01 -15.40
N LYS A 224 -9.17 11.14 -14.85
CA LYS A 224 -7.96 11.36 -15.66
C LYS A 224 -7.57 10.11 -16.45
N ILE A 225 -7.57 8.94 -15.81
CA ILE A 225 -7.27 7.67 -16.49
C ILE A 225 -8.27 7.41 -17.63
N ALA A 226 -9.57 7.59 -17.41
CA ALA A 226 -10.58 7.46 -18.46
C ALA A 226 -10.34 8.44 -19.62
N GLY A 227 -9.96 9.69 -19.32
CA GLY A 227 -9.59 10.67 -20.34
C GLY A 227 -8.40 10.22 -21.20
N GLU A 228 -7.36 9.64 -20.60
CA GLU A 228 -6.22 9.10 -21.35
C GLU A 228 -6.61 7.91 -22.24
N VAL A 229 -7.44 6.99 -21.73
CA VAL A 229 -7.98 5.87 -22.53
C VAL A 229 -8.75 6.39 -23.76
N LEU A 230 -9.64 7.37 -23.55
CA LEU A 230 -10.43 7.95 -24.65
C LEU A 230 -9.55 8.64 -25.70
N LYS A 231 -8.50 9.36 -25.31
CA LYS A 231 -7.54 9.95 -26.23
C LYS A 231 -6.85 8.88 -27.09
N VAL A 232 -6.38 7.79 -26.47
CA VAL A 232 -5.71 6.69 -27.19
C VAL A 232 -6.66 6.02 -28.20
N LEU A 233 -7.93 5.88 -27.85
CA LEU A 233 -8.94 5.27 -28.72
C LEU A 233 -9.32 6.22 -29.88
N SER A 234 -9.44 7.54 -29.64
CA SER A 234 -9.76 8.52 -30.68
C SER A 234 -8.63 8.75 -31.69
N LEU A 235 -7.38 8.48 -31.32
CA LEU A 235 -6.25 8.53 -32.25
C LEU A 235 -6.11 7.27 -33.09
N ALA A 236 -6.89 6.22 -32.82
CA ALA A 236 -6.88 4.94 -33.53
C ALA A 236 -8.05 4.77 -34.53
N SER A 237 -8.96 5.75 -34.57
CA SER A 237 -10.06 5.89 -35.52
C SER A 237 -9.67 6.82 -36.68
#